data_7838e91ebeb87e1a0d984576b62458b9
#
_entry.id   7838e91ebeb87e1a0d984576b62458b9
#
_cell.length_a   1.000
_cell.length_b   1.000
_cell.length_c   1.000
_cell.angle_alpha   90.00
_cell.angle_beta   90.00
_cell.angle_gamma   90.00
#
_symmetry.space_group_name_H-M   'P 1'
#
loop_
_entity.id
_entity.type
_entity.pdbx_description
1 polymer ?
#
loop_
_entity_poly.entity_id
_entity_poly.type
_entity_poly.pdbx_seq_one_letter_code
_entity_poly.pdbx_strand_id
1 'polypeptide(L)'
;NHILLSNEKTTNNYKEWSNWLNSNDKKIEGTFRYDPLYKFISQGVWNESKTEDFKNWQLFYNSSDHESLKVIYINGSIYANALANPIQEVAYIGAHLNEYFEKIENSKKEHKIILKVAIGTEYFIEIAKLRALRTLVQSIALHRNISIKISIETVEKSTSISPTNKELNLK
;
A
#
# COMPACT_ATOMS: atom_id res chain seq x y z
N ASN A 1 -21.14 15.24 3.71
CA ASN A 1 -20.30 15.30 2.51
C ASN A 1 -19.10 14.40 2.76
N HIS A 2 -19.08 13.23 2.14
CA HIS A 2 -17.94 12.32 2.16
C HIS A 2 -16.95 12.78 1.08
N ILE A 3 -15.70 13.02 1.45
CA ILE A 3 -14.64 13.29 0.50
C ILE A 3 -13.79 12.02 0.40
N LEU A 4 -13.86 11.34 -0.74
CA LEU A 4 -12.98 10.21 -1.06
C LEU A 4 -11.65 10.77 -1.57
N LEU A 5 -10.63 10.71 -0.73
CA LEU A 5 -9.27 11.04 -1.13
C LEU A 5 -8.55 9.76 -1.54
N SER A 6 -8.45 9.52 -2.82
CA SER A 6 -7.56 8.53 -3.40
C SER A 6 -6.52 9.24 -4.24
N ASN A 7 -5.27 9.29 -3.78
CA ASN A 7 -4.22 9.96 -4.52
C ASN A 7 -2.98 9.09 -4.67
N GLU A 8 -2.84 8.45 -5.83
CA GLU A 8 -1.63 7.71 -6.22
C GLU A 8 -0.51 8.63 -6.75
N LYS A 9 -0.79 9.91 -7.02
CA LYS A 9 0.12 10.80 -7.77
C LYS A 9 0.81 11.89 -6.96
N THR A 10 0.45 12.13 -5.69
CA THR A 10 0.97 13.28 -4.94
C THR A 10 1.92 12.87 -3.84
N THR A 11 3.13 12.52 -4.21
CA THR A 11 4.22 12.26 -3.26
C THR A 11 4.88 13.53 -2.74
N ASN A 12 4.72 14.68 -3.39
CA ASN A 12 5.43 15.91 -3.04
C ASN A 12 4.66 16.88 -2.12
N ASN A 13 3.36 16.68 -1.91
CA ASN A 13 2.51 17.64 -1.19
C ASN A 13 1.96 17.12 0.14
N TYR A 14 2.62 16.13 0.78
CA TYR A 14 2.13 15.58 2.05
C TYR A 14 1.99 16.65 3.15
N LYS A 15 2.84 17.70 3.16
CA LYS A 15 2.76 18.83 4.11
C LYS A 15 1.50 19.68 3.88
N GLU A 16 1.19 19.97 2.64
CA GLU A 16 -0.03 20.71 2.28
C GLU A 16 -1.27 19.91 2.64
N TRP A 17 -1.28 18.60 2.36
CA TRP A 17 -2.37 17.69 2.73
C TRP A 17 -2.54 17.57 4.24
N SER A 18 -1.44 17.43 5.00
CA SER A 18 -1.48 17.38 6.45
C SER A 18 -2.04 18.69 7.04
N ASN A 19 -1.59 19.83 6.54
CA ASN A 19 -2.10 21.14 6.96
C ASN A 19 -3.58 21.32 6.62
N TRP A 20 -3.98 20.91 5.41
CA TRP A 20 -5.37 20.99 4.98
C TRP A 20 -6.27 20.06 5.80
N LEU A 21 -5.84 18.83 6.10
CA LEU A 21 -6.57 17.89 6.94
C LEU A 21 -6.77 18.46 8.36
N ASN A 22 -5.72 19.01 8.95
CA ASN A 22 -5.76 19.57 10.30
C ASN A 22 -6.56 20.87 10.40
N SER A 23 -6.75 21.60 9.28
CA SER A 23 -7.54 22.82 9.22
C SER A 23 -9.04 22.59 8.96
N ASN A 24 -9.46 21.36 8.67
CA ASN A 24 -10.86 21.03 8.38
C ASN A 24 -11.46 20.16 9.49
N ASP A 25 -12.40 20.72 10.26
CA ASP A 25 -13.20 20.01 11.28
C ASP A 25 -14.23 19.02 10.70
N LYS A 26 -14.27 18.85 9.38
CA LYS A 26 -15.23 17.97 8.73
C LYS A 26 -14.79 16.52 8.87
N LYS A 27 -15.74 15.61 9.13
CA LYS A 27 -15.51 14.18 9.11
C LYS A 27 -15.06 13.76 7.70
N ILE A 28 -13.76 13.54 7.54
CA ILE A 28 -13.16 13.09 6.30
C ILE A 28 -13.05 11.59 6.37
N GLU A 29 -13.68 10.91 5.43
CA GLU A 29 -13.57 9.46 5.26
C GLU A 29 -12.82 9.18 3.95
N GLY A 30 -11.86 8.28 4.00
CA GLY A 30 -11.09 7.92 2.82
C GLY A 30 -9.80 7.18 3.15
N THR A 31 -8.96 7.06 2.16
CA THR A 31 -7.65 6.39 2.29
C THR A 31 -6.59 7.27 1.68
N PHE A 32 -5.61 7.63 2.45
CA PHE A 32 -4.45 8.31 1.91
C PHE A 32 -3.39 7.28 1.52
N ARG A 33 -3.09 7.22 0.23
CA ARG A 33 -2.21 6.22 -0.36
C ARG A 33 -0.82 6.81 -0.57
N TYR A 34 -0.06 6.92 0.50
CA TYR A 34 1.32 7.40 0.45
C TYR A 34 2.27 6.23 0.70
N ASP A 35 3.04 5.88 -0.33
CA ASP A 35 4.00 4.78 -0.33
C ASP A 35 5.34 5.29 -0.88
N PRO A 36 6.23 5.85 -0.02
CA PRO A 36 7.52 6.36 -0.46
C PRO A 36 8.43 5.28 -1.06
N LEU A 37 8.33 4.04 -0.57
CA LEU A 37 9.13 2.95 -1.11
C LEU A 37 8.69 2.56 -2.53
N TYR A 38 7.39 2.63 -2.83
CA TYR A 38 6.88 2.43 -4.18
C TYR A 38 7.53 3.40 -5.18
N LYS A 39 7.68 4.68 -4.82
CA LYS A 39 8.34 5.65 -5.69
C LYS A 39 9.79 5.25 -5.99
N PHE A 40 10.53 4.89 -4.96
CA PHE A 40 11.91 4.42 -5.11
C PHE A 40 11.99 3.18 -6.01
N ILE A 41 11.13 2.18 -5.80
CA ILE A 41 11.12 0.94 -6.59
C ILE A 41 10.73 1.23 -8.05
N SER A 42 9.77 2.15 -8.28
CA SER A 42 9.27 2.43 -9.63
C SER A 42 10.17 3.35 -10.46
N GLN A 43 10.91 4.25 -9.82
CA GLN A 43 11.66 5.32 -10.48
C GLN A 43 13.15 5.30 -10.16
N GLY A 44 13.60 4.49 -9.20
CA GLY A 44 15.00 4.43 -8.75
C GLY A 44 15.45 5.62 -7.91
N VAL A 45 14.54 6.53 -7.54
CA VAL A 45 14.88 7.76 -6.84
C VAL A 45 13.93 8.02 -5.67
N TRP A 46 14.46 8.54 -4.57
CA TRP A 46 13.70 9.07 -3.44
C TRP A 46 13.21 10.49 -3.75
N ASN A 47 12.20 11.00 -3.03
CA ASN A 47 11.81 12.42 -3.13
C ASN A 47 12.93 13.32 -2.58
N GLU A 48 13.41 13.01 -1.38
CA GLU A 48 14.51 13.70 -0.72
C GLU A 48 15.62 12.69 -0.40
N SER A 49 15.34 11.74 0.51
CA SER A 49 16.21 10.61 0.88
C SER A 49 15.36 9.52 1.52
N LYS A 50 15.89 8.28 1.64
CA LYS A 50 15.20 7.20 2.35
C LYS A 50 14.74 7.66 3.74
N THR A 51 15.63 8.27 4.50
CA THR A 51 15.37 8.68 5.89
C THR A 51 14.30 9.75 5.96
N GLU A 52 14.39 10.79 5.10
CA GLU A 52 13.45 11.90 5.11
C GLU A 52 12.06 11.48 4.58
N ASP A 53 12.00 10.67 3.53
CA ASP A 53 10.73 10.19 2.97
C ASP A 53 9.97 9.30 3.98
N PHE A 54 10.67 8.43 4.71
CA PHE A 54 10.03 7.64 5.78
C PHE A 54 9.65 8.49 7.00
N LYS A 55 10.45 9.47 7.38
CA LYS A 55 10.11 10.43 8.45
C LYS A 55 8.85 11.23 8.09
N ASN A 56 8.74 11.68 6.85
CA ASN A 56 7.57 12.35 6.32
C ASN A 56 6.33 11.46 6.34
N TRP A 57 6.51 10.17 5.99
CA TRP A 57 5.44 9.18 6.11
C TRP A 57 5.00 8.99 7.57
N GLN A 58 5.96 8.86 8.52
CA GLN A 58 5.64 8.73 9.95
C GLN A 58 4.91 9.95 10.49
N LEU A 59 5.37 11.16 10.16
CA LEU A 59 4.70 12.39 10.56
C LEU A 59 3.25 12.43 10.07
N PHE A 60 3.02 12.09 8.80
CA PHE A 60 1.68 12.01 8.24
C PHE A 60 0.84 10.94 8.95
N TYR A 61 1.38 9.73 9.11
CA TYR A 61 0.69 8.61 9.74
C TYR A 61 0.29 8.90 11.19
N ASN A 62 1.15 9.59 11.94
CA ASN A 62 0.92 9.92 13.36
C ASN A 62 0.09 11.19 13.56
N SER A 63 0.20 12.19 12.69
CA SER A 63 -0.46 13.50 12.84
C SER A 63 -1.93 13.52 12.47
N SER A 64 -2.41 12.54 11.72
CA SER A 64 -3.81 12.49 11.32
C SER A 64 -4.70 12.16 12.52
N ASP A 65 -5.55 13.09 12.97
CA ASP A 65 -6.61 12.85 13.96
C ASP A 65 -7.75 11.99 13.40
N HIS A 66 -7.80 11.83 12.08
CA HIS A 66 -8.78 11.01 11.39
C HIS A 66 -8.30 9.55 11.31
N GLU A 67 -8.75 8.70 12.20
CA GLU A 67 -8.39 7.27 12.24
C GLU A 67 -8.71 6.52 10.92
N SER A 68 -9.70 7.00 10.16
CA SER A 68 -10.03 6.45 8.84
C SER A 68 -8.90 6.61 7.82
N LEU A 69 -8.05 7.64 7.96
CA LEU A 69 -6.94 7.95 7.06
C LEU A 69 -5.63 7.28 7.46
N LYS A 70 -5.54 6.74 8.69
CA LYS A 70 -4.35 6.02 9.19
C LYS A 70 -4.28 4.64 8.57
N VAL A 71 -3.72 4.56 7.39
CA VAL A 71 -3.59 3.33 6.63
C VAL A 71 -2.15 3.15 6.16
N ILE A 72 -1.63 1.95 6.35
CA ILE A 72 -0.38 1.52 5.71
C ILE A 72 -0.76 0.99 4.33
N TYR A 73 -0.43 1.75 3.29
CA TYR A 73 -0.71 1.38 1.91
C TYR A 73 0.55 0.84 1.24
N ILE A 74 0.43 -0.34 0.64
CA ILE A 74 1.51 -0.97 -0.13
C ILE A 74 1.02 -1.24 -1.54
N ASN A 75 1.66 -0.62 -2.53
CA ASN A 75 1.40 -0.91 -3.93
C ASN A 75 2.29 -2.06 -4.43
N GLY A 76 1.90 -3.29 -4.08
CA GLY A 76 2.62 -4.50 -4.47
C GLY A 76 2.50 -4.90 -5.94
N SER A 77 1.54 -4.31 -6.69
CA SER A 77 1.37 -4.63 -8.11
C SER A 77 2.60 -4.33 -8.96
N ILE A 78 3.48 -3.46 -8.47
CA ILE A 78 4.74 -3.12 -9.15
C ILE A 78 5.63 -4.34 -9.35
N TYR A 79 5.68 -5.23 -8.37
CA TYR A 79 6.54 -6.43 -8.44
C TYR A 79 6.08 -7.38 -9.54
N ALA A 80 4.77 -7.66 -9.61
CA ALA A 80 4.20 -8.48 -10.67
C ALA A 80 4.36 -7.85 -12.05
N ASN A 81 4.21 -6.53 -12.16
CA ASN A 81 4.42 -5.78 -13.40
C ASN A 81 5.90 -5.74 -13.82
N ALA A 82 6.82 -5.89 -12.86
CA ALA A 82 8.24 -6.09 -13.10
C ALA A 82 8.60 -7.58 -13.32
N LEU A 83 7.61 -8.43 -13.68
CA LEU A 83 7.76 -9.85 -14.01
C LEU A 83 8.14 -10.76 -12.83
N ALA A 84 7.96 -10.33 -11.59
CA ALA A 84 8.08 -11.24 -10.45
C ALA A 84 7.07 -12.39 -10.58
N ASN A 85 7.50 -13.61 -10.26
CA ASN A 85 6.58 -14.72 -10.14
C ASN A 85 5.74 -14.59 -8.85
N PRO A 86 4.64 -15.34 -8.69
CA PRO A 86 3.75 -15.19 -7.54
C PRO A 86 4.43 -15.36 -6.17
N ILE A 87 5.44 -16.22 -6.07
CA ILE A 87 6.19 -16.42 -4.82
C ILE A 87 7.06 -15.21 -4.51
N GLN A 88 7.75 -14.70 -5.53
CA GLN A 88 8.56 -13.48 -5.40
C GLN A 88 7.71 -12.26 -5.06
N GLU A 89 6.54 -12.12 -5.71
CA GLU A 89 5.60 -11.02 -5.43
C GLU A 89 5.19 -11.02 -3.95
N VAL A 90 4.79 -12.18 -3.42
CA VAL A 90 4.42 -12.34 -2.00
C VAL A 90 5.60 -11.99 -1.08
N ALA A 91 6.80 -12.49 -1.38
CA ALA A 91 7.99 -12.22 -0.59
C ALA A 91 8.37 -10.73 -0.59
N TYR A 92 8.33 -10.09 -1.76
CA TYR A 92 8.64 -8.65 -1.87
C TYR A 92 7.61 -7.77 -1.17
N ILE A 93 6.30 -8.08 -1.28
CA ILE A 93 5.27 -7.36 -0.53
C ILE A 93 5.47 -7.52 0.97
N GLY A 94 5.83 -8.71 1.45
CA GLY A 94 6.15 -8.95 2.85
C GLY A 94 7.34 -8.13 3.33
N ALA A 95 8.43 -8.11 2.56
CA ALA A 95 9.63 -7.31 2.85
C ALA A 95 9.31 -5.79 2.83
N HIS A 96 8.55 -5.35 1.83
CA HIS A 96 8.09 -3.97 1.70
C HIS A 96 7.29 -3.53 2.94
N LEU A 97 6.32 -4.33 3.37
CA LEU A 97 5.52 -4.05 4.56
C LEU A 97 6.37 -4.04 5.83
N ASN A 98 7.37 -4.93 5.92
CA ASN A 98 8.25 -5.00 7.07
C ASN A 98 9.04 -3.69 7.30
N GLU A 99 9.45 -2.98 6.25
CA GLU A 99 10.07 -1.65 6.33
C GLU A 99 9.15 -0.62 7.03
N TYR A 100 7.82 -0.71 6.79
CA TYR A 100 6.85 0.15 7.46
C TYR A 100 6.61 -0.27 8.91
N PHE A 101 6.57 -1.56 9.19
CA PHE A 101 6.41 -2.06 10.55
C PHE A 101 7.58 -1.67 11.46
N GLU A 102 8.78 -1.45 10.91
CA GLU A 102 9.92 -0.90 11.67
C GLU A 102 9.75 0.56 12.06
N LYS A 103 8.85 1.28 11.40
CA LYS A 103 8.66 2.72 11.60
C LYS A 103 7.43 3.04 12.44
N ILE A 104 6.56 2.07 12.72
CA ILE A 104 5.41 2.28 13.60
C ILE A 104 5.77 1.90 15.04
N GLU A 105 5.27 2.69 15.96
CA GLU A 105 5.38 2.36 17.38
C GLU A 105 4.46 1.20 17.71
N ASN A 106 4.91 0.30 18.60
CA ASN A 106 4.11 -0.77 19.16
C ASN A 106 2.98 -0.18 20.03
N SER A 107 1.92 0.28 19.40
CA SER A 107 0.72 0.73 20.06
C SER A 107 -0.27 -0.43 20.16
N LYS A 108 -1.11 -0.43 21.23
CA LYS A 108 -2.23 -1.39 21.35
C LYS A 108 -3.35 -1.15 20.32
N LYS A 109 -3.17 -0.18 19.41
CA LYS A 109 -4.14 0.15 18.36
C LYS A 109 -4.02 -0.81 17.19
N GLU A 110 -5.14 -1.13 16.58
CA GLU A 110 -5.19 -1.91 15.34
C GLU A 110 -4.79 -1.05 14.15
N HIS A 111 -3.75 -1.48 13.42
CA HIS A 111 -3.27 -0.80 12.22
C HIS A 111 -3.98 -1.32 10.97
N LYS A 112 -4.55 -0.43 10.18
CA LYS A 112 -5.20 -0.77 8.91
C LYS A 112 -4.13 -0.88 7.83
N ILE A 113 -4.15 -1.98 7.09
CA ILE A 113 -3.23 -2.25 5.98
C ILE A 113 -4.04 -2.44 4.70
N ILE A 114 -3.63 -1.77 3.64
CA ILE A 114 -4.16 -1.99 2.30
C ILE A 114 -3.03 -2.45 1.41
N LEU A 115 -3.19 -3.63 0.83
CA LEU A 115 -2.25 -4.22 -0.12
C LEU A 115 -2.88 -4.19 -1.51
N LYS A 116 -2.29 -3.46 -2.45
CA LYS A 116 -2.67 -3.51 -3.86
C LYS A 116 -1.84 -4.60 -4.54
N VAL A 117 -2.50 -5.60 -5.11
CA VAL A 117 -1.88 -6.81 -5.67
C VAL A 117 -2.34 -7.00 -7.11
N ALA A 118 -1.42 -7.32 -8.00
CA ALA A 118 -1.76 -7.66 -9.37
C ALA A 118 -2.33 -9.08 -9.47
N ILE A 119 -3.34 -9.27 -10.33
CA ILE A 119 -3.94 -10.56 -10.61
C ILE A 119 -3.67 -10.91 -12.07
N GLY A 120 -3.11 -12.10 -12.27
CA GLY A 120 -2.90 -12.69 -13.59
C GLY A 120 -4.05 -13.62 -14.01
N THR A 121 -3.79 -14.42 -15.04
CA THR A 121 -4.79 -15.33 -15.63
C THR A 121 -4.85 -16.72 -14.99
N GLU A 122 -3.85 -17.08 -14.16
CA GLU A 122 -3.74 -18.41 -13.54
C GLU A 122 -4.58 -18.49 -12.27
N TYR A 123 -5.87 -18.77 -12.42
CA TYR A 123 -6.89 -18.69 -11.37
C TYR A 123 -6.50 -19.33 -10.02
N PHE A 124 -6.05 -20.59 -10.03
CA PHE A 124 -5.70 -21.29 -8.78
C PHE A 124 -4.42 -20.75 -8.13
N ILE A 125 -3.47 -20.33 -8.95
CA ILE A 125 -2.23 -19.71 -8.47
C ILE A 125 -2.54 -18.37 -7.81
N GLU A 126 -3.42 -17.56 -8.40
CA GLU A 126 -3.83 -16.28 -7.86
C GLU A 126 -4.58 -16.43 -6.52
N ILE A 127 -5.46 -17.41 -6.39
CA ILE A 127 -6.12 -17.74 -5.10
C ILE A 127 -5.08 -18.13 -4.05
N ALA A 128 -4.14 -19.02 -4.41
CA ALA A 128 -3.09 -19.47 -3.50
C ALA A 128 -2.20 -18.29 -3.07
N LYS A 129 -1.82 -17.41 -4.01
CA LYS A 129 -1.05 -16.20 -3.76
C LYS A 129 -1.73 -15.28 -2.74
N LEU A 130 -3.02 -14.97 -2.92
CA LEU A 130 -3.76 -14.10 -2.01
C LEU A 130 -3.88 -14.71 -0.60
N ARG A 131 -4.07 -16.02 -0.49
CA ARG A 131 -4.08 -16.74 0.79
C ARG A 131 -2.71 -16.69 1.46
N ALA A 132 -1.65 -17.02 0.71
CA ALA A 132 -0.28 -16.99 1.21
C ALA A 132 0.13 -15.60 1.68
N LEU A 133 -0.21 -14.57 0.90
CA LEU A 133 0.06 -13.18 1.26
C LEU A 133 -0.62 -12.79 2.58
N ARG A 134 -1.90 -13.13 2.74
CA ARG A 134 -2.64 -12.85 3.99
C ARG A 134 -2.00 -13.54 5.19
N THR A 135 -1.62 -14.82 5.03
CA THR A 135 -0.94 -15.59 6.10
C THR A 135 0.42 -14.99 6.43
N LEU A 136 1.23 -14.64 5.41
CA LEU A 136 2.55 -14.05 5.62
C LEU A 136 2.46 -12.72 6.39
N VAL A 137 1.57 -11.83 5.96
CA VAL A 137 1.39 -10.52 6.60
C VAL A 137 0.93 -10.65 8.05
N GLN A 138 0.01 -11.57 8.33
CA GLN A 138 -0.42 -11.87 9.70
C GLN A 138 0.74 -12.43 10.54
N SER A 139 1.56 -13.32 9.98
CA SER A 139 2.72 -13.90 10.67
C SER A 139 3.78 -12.85 11.01
N ILE A 140 4.06 -11.93 10.07
CA ILE A 140 5.01 -10.82 10.31
C ILE A 140 4.47 -9.90 11.42
N ALA A 141 3.19 -9.54 11.37
CA ALA A 141 2.57 -8.68 12.37
C ALA A 141 2.56 -9.33 13.75
N LEU A 142 2.22 -10.61 13.82
CA LEU A 142 2.25 -11.38 15.08
C LEU A 142 3.64 -11.43 15.69
N HIS A 143 4.67 -11.72 14.88
CA HIS A 143 6.07 -11.74 15.32
C HIS A 143 6.53 -10.39 15.88
N ARG A 144 5.97 -9.30 15.39
CA ARG A 144 6.25 -7.93 15.86
C ARG A 144 5.30 -7.43 16.95
N ASN A 145 4.35 -8.26 17.42
CA ASN A 145 3.29 -7.89 18.37
C ASN A 145 2.45 -6.68 17.89
N ILE A 146 2.18 -6.60 16.59
CA ILE A 146 1.38 -5.55 15.98
C ILE A 146 -0.01 -6.10 15.66
N SER A 147 -1.08 -5.43 16.14
CA SER A 147 -2.45 -5.75 15.75
C SER A 147 -2.79 -5.12 14.40
N ILE A 148 -3.34 -5.90 13.48
CA ILE A 148 -3.59 -5.45 12.09
C ILE A 148 -4.95 -5.87 11.57
N LYS A 149 -5.52 -5.00 10.70
CA LYS A 149 -6.65 -5.30 9.83
C LYS A 149 -6.21 -5.19 8.37
N ILE A 150 -6.30 -6.29 7.62
CA ILE A 150 -5.82 -6.38 6.24
C ILE A 150 -6.97 -6.25 5.25
N SER A 151 -6.82 -5.34 4.29
CA SER A 151 -7.62 -5.27 3.07
C SER A 151 -6.72 -5.52 1.87
N ILE A 152 -7.18 -6.32 0.91
CA ILE A 152 -6.47 -6.57 -0.35
C ILE A 152 -7.31 -5.97 -1.48
N GLU A 153 -6.70 -5.07 -2.23
CA GLU A 153 -7.22 -4.54 -3.49
C GLU A 153 -6.54 -5.25 -4.64
N THR A 154 -7.30 -5.69 -5.62
CA THR A 154 -6.76 -6.36 -6.79
C THR A 154 -6.80 -5.46 -8.02
N VAL A 155 -5.79 -5.60 -8.86
CA VAL A 155 -5.69 -4.93 -10.17
C VAL A 155 -5.21 -5.95 -11.20
N GLU A 156 -5.64 -5.84 -12.43
CA GLU A 156 -5.13 -6.70 -13.50
C GLU A 156 -3.62 -6.52 -13.69
N LYS A 157 -2.93 -7.61 -13.88
CA LYS A 157 -1.51 -7.59 -14.22
C LYS A 157 -1.34 -6.97 -15.61
N SER A 158 -0.46 -5.97 -15.75
CA SER A 158 -0.28 -5.24 -17.01
C SER A 158 0.12 -6.14 -18.18
N THR A 159 0.85 -7.23 -17.90
CA THR A 159 1.23 -8.23 -18.91
C THR A 159 0.06 -9.14 -19.35
N SER A 160 -1.05 -9.14 -18.63
CA SER A 160 -2.26 -9.89 -18.99
C SER A 160 -3.20 -9.07 -19.86
N ILE A 161 -2.95 -7.77 -20.01
CA ILE A 161 -3.78 -6.86 -20.79
C ILE A 161 -3.26 -6.87 -22.24
N SER A 162 -4.13 -7.23 -23.19
CA SER A 162 -3.80 -7.11 -24.62
C SER A 162 -3.83 -5.64 -25.06
N PRO A 163 -2.75 -5.10 -25.63
CA PRO A 163 -2.73 -3.72 -26.09
C PRO A 163 -3.59 -3.49 -27.34
N THR A 164 -3.93 -4.56 -28.07
CA THR A 164 -4.56 -4.47 -29.40
C THR A 164 -6.01 -4.96 -29.42
N ASN A 165 -6.46 -5.71 -28.42
CA ASN A 165 -7.82 -6.28 -28.44
C ASN A 165 -8.53 -6.08 -27.08
N LYS A 166 -9.45 -5.12 -27.06
CA LYS A 166 -10.26 -4.79 -25.87
C LYS A 166 -11.16 -5.95 -25.43
N GLU A 167 -11.62 -6.80 -26.33
CA GLU A 167 -12.51 -7.93 -26.00
C GLU A 167 -11.77 -9.03 -25.22
N LEU A 168 -10.47 -9.22 -25.47
CA LEU A 168 -9.66 -10.16 -24.70
C LEU A 168 -9.40 -9.70 -23.25
N ASN A 169 -9.60 -8.43 -22.97
CA ASN A 169 -9.38 -7.84 -21.65
C ASN A 169 -10.62 -7.87 -20.77
N LEU A 170 -11.75 -8.40 -21.28
CA LEU A 170 -13.06 -8.45 -20.59
C LEU A 170 -13.41 -9.85 -20.03
N LYS A 171 -12.50 -10.79 -20.07
CA LYS A 171 -12.73 -12.18 -19.60
C LYS A 171 -12.34 -12.38 -18.15
#